data_45124963cc344964905c5f7d9dc8f400
#
_entry.id   45124963cc344964905c5f7d9dc8f400
#
_cell.length_a   1.000
_cell.length_b   1.000
_cell.length_c   1.000
_cell.angle_alpha   90.00
_cell.angle_beta   90.00
_cell.angle_gamma   90.00
#
_symmetry.space_group_name_H-M   'P 1'
#
loop_
_entity.id
_entity.type
_entity.pdbx_description
1 polymer ?
#
loop_
_entity_poly.entity_id
_entity_poly.type
_entity_poly.pdbx_seq_one_letter_code
_entity_poly.pdbx_strand_id
1 'polypeptide(L)'
;GGIAGITAALEAAEFGCRVILVEQEAYLGGRVARMYQYFPKMCPPSCGLEINMGRLRSNPRITTYTMATVEALAGGVGDFKATIKIRPRYVTGDVDLNPAALAEITSERDNDYNLGMDKTKAVYRPYALSYPPQYVVDKEALSAEDASKLTAACPEGAIDLDMKEEEVQVEAGAVIV
;
A
#
# COMPACT_ATOMS: atom_id res chain seq x y z
N GLY A 1 -3.00 8.53 -2.48
CA GLY A 1 -3.31 7.92 -1.17
C GLY A 1 -2.83 8.75 0.03
N GLY A 2 -2.41 10.02 -0.16
CA GLY A 2 -2.13 10.94 0.95
C GLY A 2 -3.40 11.43 1.63
N ILE A 3 -3.26 12.22 2.73
CA ILE A 3 -4.41 12.66 3.55
C ILE A 3 -5.48 13.41 2.75
N ALA A 4 -5.10 14.25 1.79
CA ALA A 4 -6.04 14.97 0.96
C ALA A 4 -6.85 14.03 0.07
N GLY A 5 -6.19 13.10 -0.63
CA GLY A 5 -6.85 12.11 -1.46
C GLY A 5 -7.74 11.15 -0.67
N ILE A 6 -7.29 10.72 0.52
CA ILE A 6 -8.09 9.89 1.43
C ILE A 6 -9.37 10.64 1.84
N THR A 7 -9.26 11.92 2.23
CA THR A 7 -10.41 12.74 2.62
C THR A 7 -11.37 12.89 1.44
N ALA A 8 -10.87 13.26 0.26
CA ALA A 8 -11.69 13.39 -0.93
C ALA A 8 -12.41 12.08 -1.31
N ALA A 9 -11.70 10.94 -1.20
CA ALA A 9 -12.26 9.63 -1.47
C ALA A 9 -13.40 9.27 -0.50
N LEU A 10 -13.21 9.53 0.79
CA LEU A 10 -14.23 9.28 1.81
C LEU A 10 -15.47 10.14 1.59
N GLU A 11 -15.29 11.45 1.40
CA GLU A 11 -16.42 12.37 1.16
C GLU A 11 -17.18 11.98 -0.11
N ALA A 12 -16.49 11.74 -1.23
CA ALA A 12 -17.14 11.32 -2.47
C ALA A 12 -17.92 10.00 -2.31
N ALA A 13 -17.36 9.04 -1.61
CA ALA A 13 -18.03 7.76 -1.37
C ALA A 13 -19.24 7.88 -0.45
N GLU A 14 -19.21 8.77 0.54
CA GLU A 14 -20.36 9.08 1.40
C GLU A 14 -21.49 9.79 0.65
N PHE A 15 -21.15 10.58 -0.38
CA PHE A 15 -22.14 11.11 -1.33
C PHE A 15 -22.68 10.08 -2.32
N GLY A 16 -22.22 8.84 -2.25
CA GLY A 16 -22.71 7.72 -3.05
C GLY A 16 -21.90 7.39 -4.31
N CYS A 17 -20.79 8.09 -4.57
CA CYS A 17 -19.91 7.79 -5.68
C CYS A 17 -19.15 6.49 -5.44
N ARG A 18 -18.85 5.77 -6.53
CA ARG A 18 -17.81 4.73 -6.51
C ARG A 18 -16.47 5.43 -6.68
N VAL A 19 -15.51 5.09 -5.84
CA VAL A 19 -14.20 5.75 -5.80
C VAL A 19 -13.10 4.73 -5.99
N ILE A 20 -12.12 5.07 -6.81
CA ILE A 20 -10.88 4.34 -6.99
C ILE A 20 -9.77 5.21 -6.43
N LEU A 21 -9.11 4.74 -5.38
CA LEU A 21 -7.99 5.40 -4.73
C LEU A 21 -6.69 4.74 -5.13
N VAL A 22 -5.81 5.48 -5.79
CA VAL A 22 -4.52 4.98 -6.28
C VAL A 22 -3.39 5.56 -5.44
N GLU A 23 -2.47 4.69 -5.01
CA GLU A 23 -1.30 5.06 -4.21
C GLU A 23 -0.05 4.35 -4.73
N GLN A 24 1.01 5.11 -4.98
CA GLN A 24 2.28 4.55 -5.47
C GLN A 24 3.07 3.78 -4.41
N GLU A 25 2.89 4.14 -3.15
CA GLU A 25 3.54 3.45 -2.03
C GLU A 25 2.77 2.18 -1.65
N ALA A 26 3.41 1.35 -0.86
CA ALA A 26 2.78 0.13 -0.35
C ALA A 26 1.72 0.38 0.73
N TYR A 27 1.52 1.63 1.13
CA TYR A 27 0.62 2.05 2.22
C TYR A 27 0.01 3.42 1.95
N LEU A 28 -1.13 3.67 2.57
CA LEU A 28 -1.82 4.96 2.53
C LEU A 28 -1.33 5.90 3.64
N GLY A 29 -1.61 7.20 3.48
CA GLY A 29 -1.33 8.26 4.45
C GLY A 29 -0.24 9.23 3.99
N GLY A 30 0.55 8.86 2.98
CA GLY A 30 1.58 9.71 2.38
C GLY A 30 2.55 10.28 3.42
N ARG A 31 2.91 11.55 3.28
CA ARG A 31 3.86 12.22 4.19
C ARG A 31 3.36 12.29 5.64
N VAL A 32 2.04 12.40 5.82
CA VAL A 32 1.45 12.51 7.17
C VAL A 32 1.71 11.26 7.99
N ALA A 33 1.68 10.08 7.37
CA ALA A 33 2.00 8.83 8.05
C ALA A 33 3.44 8.76 8.59
N ARG A 34 4.36 9.53 8.00
CA ARG A 34 5.80 9.58 8.39
C ARG A 34 6.12 10.64 9.43
N MET A 35 5.14 11.49 9.82
CA MET A 35 5.36 12.54 10.82
C MET A 35 5.34 11.95 12.23
N TYR A 36 6.31 12.34 13.05
CA TYR A 36 6.35 11.92 14.46
C TYR A 36 5.22 12.56 15.28
N GLN A 37 5.09 13.88 15.20
CA GLN A 37 4.05 14.66 15.88
C GLN A 37 3.71 15.90 15.05
N TYR A 38 2.51 16.45 15.23
CA TYR A 38 2.11 17.67 14.55
C TYR A 38 1.53 18.69 15.50
N PHE A 39 1.85 19.95 15.24
CA PHE A 39 1.31 21.10 15.94
C PHE A 39 -0.20 21.30 15.63
N PRO A 40 -1.04 21.77 16.58
CA PRO A 40 -0.71 22.20 17.95
C PRO A 40 -0.82 21.09 19.00
N LYS A 41 -1.47 19.97 18.69
CA LYS A 41 -1.79 18.92 19.68
C LYS A 41 -0.59 18.06 20.06
N MET A 42 0.47 18.12 19.28
CA MET A 42 1.68 17.31 19.49
C MET A 42 1.38 15.81 19.62
N CYS A 43 0.33 15.33 18.95
CA CYS A 43 0.02 13.91 18.86
C CYS A 43 0.51 13.31 17.54
N PRO A 44 0.79 12.00 17.50
CA PRO A 44 1.16 11.36 16.24
C PRO A 44 -0.02 11.39 15.25
N PRO A 45 0.27 11.54 13.97
CA PRO A 45 -0.77 11.60 12.92
C PRO A 45 -1.55 10.29 12.76
N SER A 46 -1.01 9.17 13.25
CA SER A 46 -1.70 7.88 13.31
C SER A 46 -3.07 7.97 14.00
N CYS A 47 -3.22 8.86 14.98
CA CYS A 47 -4.49 9.08 15.68
C CYS A 47 -5.65 9.50 14.73
N GLY A 48 -5.38 10.40 13.78
CA GLY A 48 -6.37 10.81 12.78
C GLY A 48 -6.46 9.85 11.58
N LEU A 49 -5.32 9.31 11.16
CA LEU A 49 -5.26 8.36 10.04
C LEU A 49 -6.00 7.06 10.35
N GLU A 50 -5.91 6.54 11.57
CA GLU A 50 -6.58 5.30 11.98
C GLU A 50 -8.10 5.39 11.79
N ILE A 51 -8.70 6.53 12.13
CA ILE A 51 -10.13 6.77 11.92
C ILE A 51 -10.45 6.72 10.41
N ASN A 52 -9.67 7.40 9.59
CA ASN A 52 -9.88 7.41 8.14
C ASN A 52 -9.65 6.03 7.51
N MET A 53 -8.65 5.26 7.97
CA MET A 53 -8.42 3.89 7.51
C MET A 53 -9.59 2.96 7.89
N GLY A 54 -10.18 3.15 9.09
CA GLY A 54 -11.39 2.46 9.50
C GLY A 54 -12.58 2.77 8.60
N ARG A 55 -12.80 4.05 8.25
CA ARG A 55 -13.84 4.48 7.30
C ARG A 55 -13.61 3.89 5.90
N LEU A 56 -12.37 3.90 5.39
CA LEU A 56 -12.01 3.29 4.10
C LEU A 56 -12.34 1.80 4.07
N ARG A 57 -11.91 1.07 5.11
CA ARG A 57 -12.13 -0.38 5.21
C ARG A 57 -13.61 -0.76 5.22
N SER A 58 -14.43 0.04 5.89
CA SER A 58 -15.87 -0.21 6.03
C SER A 58 -16.72 0.26 4.85
N ASN A 59 -16.15 1.03 3.92
CA ASN A 59 -16.90 1.59 2.80
C ASN A 59 -16.71 0.75 1.50
N PRO A 60 -17.74 -0.03 1.09
CA PRO A 60 -17.63 -0.90 -0.09
C PRO A 60 -17.58 -0.13 -1.43
N ARG A 61 -17.78 1.20 -1.40
CA ARG A 61 -17.71 2.02 -2.61
C ARG A 61 -16.30 2.47 -2.95
N ILE A 62 -15.32 2.23 -2.04
CA ILE A 62 -13.93 2.62 -2.25
C ILE A 62 -13.10 1.38 -2.58
N THR A 63 -12.49 1.39 -3.76
CA THR A 63 -11.48 0.42 -4.15
C THR A 63 -10.12 1.06 -4.05
N THR A 64 -9.20 0.45 -3.32
CA THR A 64 -7.85 1.00 -3.11
C THR A 64 -6.82 0.13 -3.82
N TYR A 65 -6.00 0.77 -4.66
CA TYR A 65 -4.82 0.17 -5.26
C TYR A 65 -3.57 0.81 -4.66
N THR A 66 -2.75 0.03 -3.98
CA THR A 66 -1.43 0.44 -3.48
C THR A 66 -0.33 -0.18 -4.35
N MET A 67 0.88 0.36 -4.30
CA MET A 67 1.96 0.05 -5.24
C MET A 67 1.56 0.30 -6.70
N ALA A 68 0.66 1.26 -6.92
CA ALA A 68 -0.02 1.50 -8.18
C ALA A 68 0.20 2.94 -8.68
N THR A 69 0.33 3.07 -9.99
CA THR A 69 0.48 4.35 -10.68
C THR A 69 -0.51 4.46 -11.84
N VAL A 70 -0.96 5.67 -12.14
CA VAL A 70 -1.75 5.93 -13.35
C VAL A 70 -0.77 6.15 -14.51
N GLU A 71 -0.67 5.17 -15.40
CA GLU A 71 0.23 5.21 -16.57
C GLU A 71 -0.35 6.04 -17.71
N ALA A 72 -1.66 5.93 -17.93
CA ALA A 72 -2.33 6.65 -18.99
C ALA A 72 -3.72 7.14 -18.56
N LEU A 73 -4.09 8.31 -19.05
CA LEU A 73 -5.40 8.89 -18.88
C LEU A 73 -5.89 9.42 -20.22
N ALA A 74 -7.02 8.93 -20.69
CA ALA A 74 -7.66 9.35 -21.93
C ALA A 74 -9.11 9.78 -21.67
N GLY A 75 -9.72 10.48 -22.63
CA GLY A 75 -11.10 10.95 -22.53
C GLY A 75 -11.20 12.36 -21.94
N GLY A 76 -12.31 12.66 -21.29
CA GLY A 76 -12.61 13.99 -20.73
C GLY A 76 -13.61 13.91 -19.59
N VAL A 77 -14.06 15.08 -19.13
CA VAL A 77 -15.02 15.19 -18.02
C VAL A 77 -16.28 14.37 -18.33
N GLY A 78 -16.60 13.45 -17.46
CA GLY A 78 -17.73 12.53 -17.59
C GLY A 78 -17.36 11.17 -18.20
N ASP A 79 -16.22 11.05 -18.91
CA ASP A 79 -15.81 9.80 -19.60
C ASP A 79 -14.28 9.68 -19.66
N PHE A 80 -13.65 9.56 -18.50
CA PHE A 80 -12.22 9.25 -18.41
C PHE A 80 -11.98 7.75 -18.43
N LYS A 81 -10.93 7.34 -19.14
CA LYS A 81 -10.38 5.99 -19.14
C LYS A 81 -8.95 6.05 -18.62
N ALA A 82 -8.72 5.42 -17.48
CA ALA A 82 -7.42 5.39 -16.86
C ALA A 82 -6.85 3.96 -16.90
N THR A 83 -5.56 3.86 -17.23
CA THR A 83 -4.79 2.62 -17.11
C THR A 83 -3.96 2.73 -15.84
N ILE A 84 -4.20 1.83 -14.90
CA ILE A 84 -3.51 1.74 -13.62
C ILE A 84 -2.56 0.56 -13.69
N LYS A 85 -1.28 0.83 -13.47
CA LYS A 85 -0.23 -0.19 -13.38
C LYS A 85 0.05 -0.49 -11.92
N ILE A 86 -0.02 -1.76 -11.54
CA ILE A 86 0.18 -2.24 -10.17
C ILE A 86 1.46 -3.06 -10.13
N ARG A 87 2.40 -2.67 -9.28
CA ARG A 87 3.66 -3.41 -9.07
C ARG A 87 3.42 -4.62 -8.17
N PRO A 88 4.13 -5.74 -8.39
CA PRO A 88 3.98 -6.93 -7.58
C PRO A 88 4.44 -6.71 -6.15
N ARG A 89 3.68 -7.24 -5.21
CA ARG A 89 3.97 -7.24 -3.78
C ARG A 89 4.70 -8.51 -3.36
N TYR A 90 4.61 -9.55 -4.21
CA TYR A 90 5.12 -10.91 -4.00
C TYR A 90 4.51 -11.64 -2.78
N VAL A 91 3.50 -11.05 -2.17
CA VAL A 91 2.70 -11.64 -1.09
C VAL A 91 1.24 -11.65 -1.52
N THR A 92 0.58 -12.78 -1.42
CA THR A 92 -0.80 -12.97 -1.86
C THR A 92 -1.77 -12.64 -0.72
N GLY A 93 -2.64 -11.67 -0.94
CA GLY A 93 -3.71 -11.32 0.00
C GLY A 93 -3.23 -10.77 1.36
N ASP A 94 -4.14 -10.80 2.33
CA ASP A 94 -3.88 -10.33 3.71
C ASP A 94 -3.37 -11.50 4.57
N VAL A 95 -2.23 -12.06 4.20
CA VAL A 95 -1.62 -13.17 4.93
C VAL A 95 -0.75 -12.62 6.06
N ASP A 96 -1.00 -13.09 7.29
CA ASP A 96 -0.07 -12.87 8.40
C ASP A 96 1.10 -13.87 8.26
N LEU A 97 2.25 -13.32 7.92
CA LEU A 97 3.47 -14.12 7.84
C LEU A 97 3.96 -14.48 9.24
N ASN A 98 4.46 -15.70 9.40
CA ASN A 98 4.97 -16.18 10.68
C ASN A 98 6.11 -15.27 11.20
N PRO A 99 5.97 -14.61 12.37
CA PRO A 99 6.99 -13.73 12.91
C PRO A 99 8.35 -14.41 13.13
N ALA A 100 8.36 -15.71 13.47
CA ALA A 100 9.59 -16.46 13.65
C ALA A 100 10.33 -16.62 12.32
N ALA A 101 9.61 -16.93 11.24
CA ALA A 101 10.19 -17.01 9.90
C ALA A 101 10.76 -15.66 9.44
N LEU A 102 10.03 -14.57 9.71
CA LEU A 102 10.50 -13.22 9.39
C LEU A 102 11.77 -12.85 10.18
N ALA A 103 11.92 -13.35 11.41
CA ALA A 103 13.11 -13.10 12.22
C ALA A 103 14.38 -13.75 11.61
N GLU A 104 14.22 -14.88 10.93
CA GLU A 104 15.32 -15.62 10.30
C GLU A 104 15.81 -15.00 8.98
N ILE A 105 15.02 -14.11 8.36
CA ILE A 105 15.43 -13.39 7.16
C ILE A 105 16.55 -12.41 7.51
N THR A 106 17.67 -12.52 6.82
CA THR A 106 18.86 -11.69 7.03
C THR A 106 19.03 -10.60 5.97
N SER A 107 18.38 -10.78 4.81
CA SER A 107 18.40 -9.81 3.71
C SER A 107 17.79 -8.48 4.13
N GLU A 108 18.50 -7.39 3.86
CA GLU A 108 18.12 -6.03 4.23
C GLU A 108 18.03 -5.12 3.02
N ARG A 109 17.22 -4.08 3.15
CA ARG A 109 17.07 -2.98 2.20
C ARG A 109 17.06 -1.64 2.91
N ASP A 110 17.18 -0.55 2.16
CA ASP A 110 16.95 0.78 2.70
C ASP A 110 15.49 0.95 3.11
N ASN A 111 15.26 1.57 4.26
CA ASN A 111 13.92 1.80 4.79
C ASN A 111 13.32 3.08 4.18
N ASP A 112 12.54 2.94 3.11
CA ASP A 112 11.90 4.08 2.45
C ASP A 112 10.93 4.84 3.38
N TYR A 113 10.29 4.14 4.33
CA TYR A 113 9.43 4.79 5.30
C TYR A 113 10.21 5.78 6.17
N ASN A 114 11.44 5.46 6.52
CA ASN A 114 12.35 6.33 7.26
C ASN A 114 13.34 7.07 6.35
N LEU A 115 12.96 7.30 5.10
CA LEU A 115 13.73 8.09 4.13
C LEU A 115 15.16 7.56 3.86
N GLY A 116 15.38 6.27 4.01
CA GLY A 116 16.67 5.61 3.84
C GLY A 116 17.67 5.85 4.98
N MET A 117 17.23 6.41 6.11
CA MET A 117 18.11 6.70 7.25
C MET A 117 18.47 5.46 8.07
N ASP A 118 17.78 4.35 7.86
CA ASP A 118 18.06 3.05 8.47
C ASP A 118 17.79 1.91 7.48
N LYS A 119 18.02 0.68 7.91
CA LYS A 119 17.73 -0.53 7.15
C LYS A 119 16.48 -1.20 7.69
N THR A 120 15.76 -1.83 6.81
CA THR A 120 14.69 -2.78 7.13
C THR A 120 14.94 -4.11 6.41
N LYS A 121 14.22 -5.15 6.81
CA LYS A 121 14.33 -6.46 6.15
C LYS A 121 13.77 -6.40 4.73
N ALA A 122 14.24 -7.27 3.85
CA ALA A 122 13.71 -7.41 2.49
C ALA A 122 12.24 -7.87 2.46
N VAL A 123 11.76 -8.47 3.56
CA VAL A 123 10.34 -8.81 3.79
C VAL A 123 9.82 -7.95 4.92
N TYR A 124 8.92 -7.03 4.63
CA TYR A 124 8.56 -5.99 5.60
C TYR A 124 7.09 -5.53 5.48
N ARG A 125 6.60 -4.96 6.55
CA ARG A 125 5.51 -3.97 6.52
C ARG A 125 6.13 -2.58 6.63
N PRO A 126 5.64 -1.57 5.91
CA PRO A 126 6.21 -0.21 5.98
C PRO A 126 6.27 0.33 7.41
N TYR A 127 5.21 0.12 8.19
CA TYR A 127 5.14 0.38 9.63
C TYR A 127 3.99 -0.42 10.26
N ALA A 128 3.97 -0.53 11.58
CA ALA A 128 3.06 -1.44 12.29
C ALA A 128 1.56 -1.18 12.03
N LEU A 129 1.17 0.08 11.84
CA LEU A 129 -0.22 0.50 11.58
C LEU A 129 -0.48 0.82 10.09
N SER A 130 0.37 0.32 9.18
CA SER A 130 0.19 0.56 7.74
C SER A 130 -1.14 -0.01 7.24
N TYR A 131 -1.77 0.72 6.32
CA TYR A 131 -2.97 0.27 5.65
C TYR A 131 -2.76 0.31 4.12
N PRO A 132 -3.04 -0.77 3.40
CA PRO A 132 -3.46 -2.10 3.89
C PRO A 132 -2.38 -2.76 4.75
N PRO A 133 -2.76 -3.64 5.70
CA PRO A 133 -1.83 -4.29 6.64
C PRO A 133 -1.09 -5.47 5.97
N GLN A 134 -0.58 -5.26 4.78
CA GLN A 134 0.04 -6.27 3.93
C GLN A 134 1.56 -6.19 3.98
N TYR A 135 2.20 -7.35 3.91
CA TYR A 135 3.64 -7.43 3.71
C TYR A 135 4.05 -7.13 2.26
N VAL A 136 5.28 -6.75 2.10
CA VAL A 136 5.95 -6.54 0.81
C VAL A 136 7.26 -7.32 0.84
N VAL A 137 7.58 -7.96 -0.27
CA VAL A 137 8.89 -8.56 -0.49
C VAL A 137 9.65 -7.70 -1.49
N ASP A 138 10.84 -7.25 -1.11
CA ASP A 138 11.79 -6.68 -2.04
C ASP A 138 12.60 -7.82 -2.68
N LYS A 139 12.17 -8.23 -3.86
CA LYS A 139 12.77 -9.37 -4.56
C LYS A 139 14.24 -9.13 -4.95
N GLU A 140 14.62 -7.88 -5.20
CA GLU A 140 15.99 -7.52 -5.59
C GLU A 140 16.94 -7.60 -4.39
N ALA A 141 16.46 -7.23 -3.21
CA ALA A 141 17.24 -7.29 -1.98
C ALA A 141 17.24 -8.67 -1.34
N LEU A 142 16.28 -9.56 -1.70
CA LEU A 142 16.11 -10.86 -1.08
C LEU A 142 17.13 -11.88 -1.62
N SER A 143 17.93 -12.47 -0.75
CA SER A 143 18.86 -13.55 -1.12
C SER A 143 18.12 -14.84 -1.49
N ALA A 144 18.73 -15.70 -2.31
CA ALA A 144 18.15 -16.99 -2.70
C ALA A 144 17.92 -17.91 -1.48
N GLU A 145 18.79 -17.83 -0.48
CA GLU A 145 18.66 -18.60 0.76
C GLU A 145 17.44 -18.14 1.56
N ASP A 146 17.30 -16.82 1.76
CA ASP A 146 16.16 -16.24 2.47
C ASP A 146 14.84 -16.43 1.71
N ALA A 147 14.87 -16.40 0.39
CA ALA A 147 13.70 -16.72 -0.44
C ALA A 147 13.21 -18.16 -0.20
N SER A 148 14.14 -19.13 -0.12
CA SER A 148 13.80 -20.52 0.17
C SER A 148 13.24 -20.68 1.58
N LYS A 149 13.84 -20.03 2.59
CA LYS A 149 13.36 -20.04 3.97
C LYS A 149 11.95 -19.43 4.07
N LEU A 150 11.74 -18.28 3.42
CA LEU A 150 10.47 -17.59 3.41
C LEU A 150 9.35 -18.46 2.83
N THR A 151 9.59 -19.04 1.66
CA THR A 151 8.61 -19.91 0.99
C THR A 151 8.28 -21.16 1.80
N ALA A 152 9.28 -21.77 2.44
CA ALA A 152 9.09 -22.97 3.26
C ALA A 152 8.35 -22.71 4.58
N ALA A 153 8.52 -21.51 5.14
CA ALA A 153 7.94 -21.14 6.44
C ALA A 153 6.55 -20.50 6.38
N CYS A 154 6.12 -20.12 5.18
CA CYS A 154 4.80 -19.48 4.95
C CYS A 154 3.77 -20.50 4.43
N PRO A 155 2.48 -20.24 4.59
CA PRO A 155 1.42 -21.05 3.98
C PRO A 155 1.60 -21.17 2.47
N GLU A 156 1.21 -22.31 1.92
CA GLU A 156 1.29 -22.55 0.47
C GLU A 156 0.53 -21.47 -0.31
N GLY A 157 1.18 -20.88 -1.31
CA GLY A 157 0.63 -19.79 -2.12
C GLY A 157 0.63 -18.41 -1.45
N ALA A 158 1.13 -18.26 -0.21
CA ALA A 158 1.24 -16.96 0.45
C ALA A 158 2.35 -16.08 -0.17
N ILE A 159 3.39 -16.70 -0.67
CA ILE A 159 4.52 -16.03 -1.33
C ILE A 159 4.58 -16.50 -2.78
N ASP A 160 4.50 -15.53 -3.69
CA ASP A 160 4.63 -15.75 -5.14
C ASP A 160 5.71 -14.81 -5.70
N LEU A 161 6.92 -15.31 -5.78
CA LEU A 161 8.06 -14.55 -6.32
C LEU A 161 8.03 -14.40 -7.85
N ASP A 162 7.11 -15.09 -8.52
CA ASP A 162 6.89 -14.96 -9.98
C ASP A 162 5.74 -14.01 -10.34
N MET A 163 5.13 -13.40 -9.32
CA MET A 163 4.10 -12.38 -9.51
C MET A 163 4.59 -11.27 -10.45
N LYS A 164 3.76 -10.91 -11.41
CA LYS A 164 4.07 -9.88 -12.42
C LYS A 164 3.31 -8.59 -12.13
N GLU A 165 3.76 -7.53 -12.79
CA GLU A 165 3.00 -6.30 -12.85
C GLU A 165 1.63 -6.56 -13.51
N GLU A 166 0.61 -5.89 -12.97
CA GLU A 166 -0.77 -5.97 -13.44
C GLU A 166 -1.21 -4.62 -14.00
N GLU A 167 -1.94 -4.63 -15.11
CA GLU A 167 -2.59 -3.44 -15.65
C GLU A 167 -4.10 -3.57 -15.51
N VAL A 168 -4.71 -2.57 -14.89
CA VAL A 168 -6.16 -2.48 -14.70
C VAL A 168 -6.68 -1.25 -15.45
N GLN A 169 -7.67 -1.44 -16.32
CA GLN A 169 -8.37 -0.33 -16.95
C GLN A 169 -9.63 0.01 -16.17
N VAL A 170 -9.83 1.29 -15.89
CA VAL A 170 -10.95 1.80 -15.13
C VAL A 170 -11.59 2.99 -15.84
N GLU A 171 -12.92 3.10 -15.72
CA GLU A 171 -13.69 4.24 -16.22
C GLU A 171 -14.12 5.14 -15.05
N ALA A 172 -13.97 6.44 -15.22
CA ALA A 172 -14.31 7.41 -14.19
C ALA A 172 -14.93 8.69 -14.81
N GLY A 173 -15.94 9.24 -14.16
CA GLY A 173 -16.53 10.52 -14.55
C GLY A 173 -15.68 11.73 -14.20
N ALA A 174 -14.83 11.60 -13.18
CA ALA A 174 -13.92 12.65 -12.71
C ALA A 174 -12.61 12.05 -12.17
N VAL A 175 -11.54 12.82 -12.28
CA VAL A 175 -10.22 12.50 -11.73
C VAL A 175 -9.78 13.64 -10.82
N ILE A 176 -9.31 13.31 -9.62
CA ILE A 176 -8.74 14.25 -8.64
C ILE A 176 -7.25 13.88 -8.47
N VAL A 177 -6.38 14.86 -8.65
CA VAL A 177 -4.91 14.70 -8.55
C VAL A 177 -4.37 15.47 -7.35
#